data_c8cafbe586f3c6b209060fb0ab58e91a
#
_entry.id   c8cafbe586f3c6b209060fb0ab58e91a
#
_cell.length_a   1.000
_cell.length_b   1.000
_cell.length_c   1.000
_cell.angle_alpha   90.00
_cell.angle_beta   90.00
_cell.angle_gamma   90.00
#
_symmetry.space_group_name_H-M   'P 1'
#
loop_
_entity.id
_entity.type
_entity.pdbx_description
1 polymer ?
#
loop_
_entity_poly.entity_id
_entity_poly.type
_entity_poly.pdbx_seq_one_letter_code
_entity_poly.pdbx_strand_id
1 'polypeptide(L)'
;MRTEESSYRDMYSKSRRSALPSGTEVPDFILRSTPDQWLTLSEFRGQPLVLAFYPADWSPVCGDQMTLYNEMLKEFHDLGAELIGISVDGAWCHAAFARDRKLHFPLLADFEPKGDVARRYGVYRDKDGVSERALFVIDAGGKVFWSYVSPIGVNPGADGILSALEELQSKNAKVAAGTK
;
A
#
# COMPACT_ATOMS: atom_id res chain seq x y z
N MET A 1 -17.83 -27.16 26.21
CA MET A 1 -16.70 -26.73 25.38
C MET A 1 -17.09 -26.28 23.96
N ARG A 2 -18.28 -25.69 23.73
CA ARG A 2 -18.69 -25.12 22.40
C ARG A 2 -19.00 -23.62 22.43
N THR A 3 -18.82 -22.93 23.54
CA THR A 3 -19.23 -21.53 23.71
C THR A 3 -18.12 -20.52 23.50
N GLU A 4 -16.85 -20.90 23.64
CA GLU A 4 -15.72 -19.98 23.45
C GLU A 4 -15.31 -19.80 21.97
N GLU A 5 -15.39 -20.86 21.17
CA GLU A 5 -15.12 -20.79 19.72
C GLU A 5 -16.16 -19.96 18.95
N SER A 6 -17.43 -19.98 19.39
CA SER A 6 -18.50 -19.16 18.81
C SER A 6 -18.29 -17.68 19.12
N SER A 7 -17.92 -17.36 20.35
CA SER A 7 -17.63 -15.99 20.80
C SER A 7 -16.40 -15.40 20.08
N TYR A 8 -15.38 -16.21 19.84
CA TYR A 8 -14.18 -15.82 19.09
C TYR A 8 -14.50 -15.53 17.62
N ARG A 9 -15.32 -16.38 16.98
CA ARG A 9 -15.79 -16.17 15.60
C ARG A 9 -16.66 -14.93 15.45
N ASP A 10 -17.52 -14.63 16.39
CA ASP A 10 -18.41 -13.47 16.35
C ASP A 10 -17.66 -12.15 16.58
N MET A 11 -16.62 -12.17 17.39
CA MET A 11 -15.75 -10.99 17.61
C MET A 11 -14.95 -10.61 16.36
N TYR A 12 -14.59 -11.59 15.51
CA TYR A 12 -13.86 -11.38 14.25
C TYR A 12 -14.78 -11.25 13.02
N SER A 13 -16.07 -11.56 13.13
CA SER A 13 -17.02 -11.45 12.02
C SER A 13 -17.54 -10.02 11.81
N LYS A 14 -17.33 -9.13 12.74
CA LYS A 14 -17.92 -7.78 12.81
C LYS A 14 -17.05 -6.65 12.26
N SER A 15 -16.20 -6.85 11.27
CA SER A 15 -15.70 -5.73 10.48
C SER A 15 -14.89 -6.21 9.28
N ARG A 16 -15.54 -6.67 8.22
CA ARG A 16 -14.93 -6.50 6.89
C ARG A 16 -14.99 -5.02 6.56
N ARG A 17 -14.00 -4.27 7.05
CA ARG A 17 -13.71 -2.96 6.46
C ARG A 17 -13.24 -3.26 5.04
N SER A 18 -13.89 -2.66 4.06
CA SER A 18 -13.42 -2.72 2.68
C SER A 18 -12.32 -1.68 2.47
N ALA A 19 -11.39 -1.95 1.57
CA ALA A 19 -10.40 -0.96 1.15
C ALA A 19 -11.07 0.37 0.79
N LEU A 20 -10.39 1.47 1.08
CA LEU A 20 -10.90 2.82 0.78
C LEU A 20 -11.30 2.90 -0.69
N PRO A 21 -12.54 3.33 -1.00
CA PRO A 21 -13.01 3.43 -2.37
C PRO A 21 -12.41 4.63 -3.10
N SER A 22 -12.45 4.59 -4.44
CA SER A 22 -12.08 5.71 -5.30
C SER A 22 -12.82 7.00 -4.90
N GLY A 23 -12.13 8.13 -4.96
CA GLY A 23 -12.63 9.44 -4.55
C GLY A 23 -12.47 9.78 -3.07
N THR A 24 -12.11 8.80 -2.24
CA THR A 24 -11.88 9.02 -0.80
C THR A 24 -10.57 9.76 -0.58
N GLU A 25 -10.59 10.82 0.23
CA GLU A 25 -9.36 11.43 0.72
C GLU A 25 -8.65 10.46 1.67
N VAL A 26 -7.36 10.21 1.40
CA VAL A 26 -6.59 9.25 2.18
C VAL A 26 -6.21 9.82 3.54
N PRO A 27 -6.32 9.04 4.63
CA PRO A 27 -5.84 9.46 5.94
C PRO A 27 -4.31 9.62 5.92
N ASP A 28 -3.83 10.76 6.42
CA ASP A 28 -2.40 11.01 6.56
C ASP A 28 -1.77 10.07 7.59
N PHE A 29 -0.48 9.82 7.44
CA PHE A 29 0.29 9.02 8.37
C PHE A 29 1.76 9.47 8.41
N ILE A 30 2.43 9.12 9.48
CA ILE A 30 3.88 9.20 9.63
C ILE A 30 4.39 7.83 10.09
N LEU A 31 5.29 7.22 9.32
CA LEU A 31 5.85 5.90 9.59
C LEU A 31 7.37 5.91 9.44
N ARG A 32 8.06 4.99 10.14
CA ARG A 32 9.50 4.80 9.95
C ARG A 32 9.77 4.19 8.58
N SER A 33 10.68 4.82 7.83
CA SER A 33 11.26 4.29 6.59
C SER A 33 12.59 3.59 6.82
N THR A 34 13.32 4.05 7.83
CA THR A 34 14.54 3.41 8.37
C THR A 34 14.47 3.43 9.90
N PRO A 35 15.40 2.77 10.62
CA PRO A 35 15.41 2.83 12.09
C PRO A 35 15.50 4.24 12.68
N ASP A 36 16.02 5.20 11.92
CA ASP A 36 16.26 6.58 12.35
C ASP A 36 15.54 7.65 11.51
N GLN A 37 14.81 7.25 10.45
CA GLN A 37 14.08 8.18 9.57
C GLN A 37 12.60 7.88 9.53
N TRP A 38 11.82 8.94 9.32
CA TRP A 38 10.37 8.91 9.17
C TRP A 38 9.97 9.50 7.82
N LEU A 39 8.89 9.01 7.24
CA LEU A 39 8.22 9.59 6.09
C LEU A 39 6.76 9.87 6.43
N THR A 40 6.29 11.02 5.98
CA THR A 40 4.89 11.45 6.09
C THR A 40 4.23 11.37 4.72
N LEU A 41 3.01 10.86 4.66
CA LEU A 41 2.26 10.79 3.39
C LEU A 41 2.13 12.15 2.71
N SER A 42 1.96 13.22 3.49
CA SER A 42 1.84 14.59 2.97
C SER A 42 3.07 15.07 2.19
N GLU A 43 4.24 14.49 2.39
CA GLU A 43 5.46 14.81 1.59
C GLU A 43 5.32 14.43 0.11
N PHE A 44 4.38 13.54 -0.22
CA PHE A 44 4.10 13.09 -1.58
C PHE A 44 2.95 13.86 -2.26
N ARG A 45 2.42 14.90 -1.64
CA ARG A 45 1.39 15.74 -2.26
C ARG A 45 1.94 16.46 -3.50
N GLY A 46 1.10 16.60 -4.52
CA GLY A 46 1.48 17.21 -5.79
C GLY A 46 1.91 16.24 -6.88
N GLN A 47 2.04 14.96 -6.55
CA GLN A 47 2.36 13.90 -7.51
C GLN A 47 1.54 12.63 -7.21
N PRO A 48 1.28 11.77 -8.20
CA PRO A 48 0.69 10.47 -7.98
C PRO A 48 1.57 9.58 -7.09
N LEU A 49 0.92 8.76 -6.27
CA LEU A 49 1.60 7.84 -5.36
C LEU A 49 0.97 6.45 -5.43
N VAL A 50 1.81 5.43 -5.54
CA VAL A 50 1.41 4.03 -5.41
C VAL A 50 1.71 3.57 -3.98
N LEU A 51 0.69 3.14 -3.23
CA LEU A 51 0.86 2.45 -1.96
C LEU A 51 0.63 0.96 -2.16
N ALA A 52 1.62 0.16 -1.83
CA ALA A 52 1.57 -1.30 -1.85
C ALA A 52 1.59 -1.84 -0.42
N PHE A 53 0.40 -2.13 0.14
CA PHE A 53 0.29 -2.90 1.38
C PHE A 53 0.57 -4.37 1.08
N TYR A 54 1.37 -5.02 1.91
CA TYR A 54 1.71 -6.42 1.77
C TYR A 54 1.82 -7.12 3.13
N PRO A 55 1.61 -8.45 3.20
CA PRO A 55 1.53 -9.16 4.47
C PRO A 55 2.79 -9.14 5.31
N ALA A 56 3.94 -9.47 4.73
CA ALA A 56 5.18 -9.59 5.51
C ALA A 56 6.42 -9.60 4.62
N ASP A 57 7.50 -9.02 5.11
CA ASP A 57 8.85 -9.23 4.58
C ASP A 57 9.18 -10.75 4.53
N TRP A 58 10.07 -11.15 3.66
CA TRP A 58 10.59 -12.52 3.55
C TRP A 58 9.55 -13.58 3.12
N SER A 59 8.26 -13.27 3.04
CA SER A 59 7.29 -14.17 2.42
C SER A 59 7.62 -14.32 0.93
N PRO A 60 7.58 -15.53 0.34
CA PRO A 60 7.95 -15.73 -1.06
C PRO A 60 7.17 -14.84 -2.01
N VAL A 61 5.84 -14.79 -1.88
CA VAL A 61 4.97 -13.97 -2.75
C VAL A 61 5.23 -12.48 -2.58
N CYS A 62 5.49 -12.00 -1.34
CA CYS A 62 5.83 -10.59 -1.10
C CYS A 62 7.20 -10.26 -1.68
N GLY A 63 8.17 -11.16 -1.54
CA GLY A 63 9.49 -10.99 -2.13
C GLY A 63 9.44 -10.83 -3.66
N ASP A 64 8.68 -11.68 -4.33
CA ASP A 64 8.50 -11.62 -5.79
C ASP A 64 7.75 -10.35 -6.20
N GLN A 65 6.72 -9.95 -5.45
CA GLN A 65 5.98 -8.72 -5.70
C GLN A 65 6.86 -7.47 -5.57
N MET A 66 7.64 -7.35 -4.50
CA MET A 66 8.51 -6.18 -4.28
C MET A 66 9.66 -6.14 -5.30
N THR A 67 10.20 -7.29 -5.69
CA THR A 67 11.20 -7.39 -6.75
C THR A 67 10.63 -6.93 -8.10
N LEU A 68 9.43 -7.38 -8.46
CA LEU A 68 8.74 -6.93 -9.68
C LEU A 68 8.54 -5.42 -9.67
N TYR A 69 8.07 -4.84 -8.57
CA TYR A 69 7.84 -3.39 -8.48
C TYR A 69 9.15 -2.60 -8.56
N ASN A 70 10.24 -3.15 -8.03
CA ASN A 70 11.55 -2.55 -8.16
C ASN A 70 12.04 -2.52 -9.62
N GLU A 71 11.76 -3.57 -10.39
CA GLU A 71 12.04 -3.62 -11.83
C GLU A 71 11.17 -2.63 -12.61
N MET A 72 9.95 -2.35 -12.14
CA MET A 72 8.98 -1.45 -12.77
C MET A 72 9.06 0.00 -12.28
N LEU A 73 10.04 0.35 -11.45
CA LEU A 73 10.15 1.71 -10.90
C LEU A 73 10.29 2.78 -11.98
N LYS A 74 11.03 2.46 -13.04
CA LYS A 74 11.21 3.42 -14.14
C LYS A 74 9.88 3.76 -14.81
N GLU A 75 9.04 2.77 -15.06
CA GLU A 75 7.73 2.93 -15.66
C GLU A 75 6.80 3.76 -14.76
N PHE A 76 6.83 3.53 -13.43
CA PHE A 76 6.09 4.35 -12.49
C PHE A 76 6.57 5.80 -12.48
N HIS A 77 7.87 6.04 -12.48
CA HIS A 77 8.46 7.38 -12.53
C HIS A 77 8.18 8.08 -13.88
N ASP A 78 8.19 7.37 -14.99
CA ASP A 78 7.84 7.92 -16.32
C ASP A 78 6.36 8.39 -16.35
N LEU A 79 5.50 7.78 -15.53
CA LEU A 79 4.11 8.21 -15.31
C LEU A 79 3.96 9.23 -14.16
N GLY A 80 5.08 9.72 -13.63
CA GLY A 80 5.12 10.73 -12.57
C GLY A 80 4.78 10.24 -11.17
N ALA A 81 4.75 8.92 -10.94
CA ALA A 81 4.35 8.33 -9.68
C ALA A 81 5.54 7.84 -8.85
N GLU A 82 5.45 8.03 -7.53
CA GLU A 82 6.31 7.38 -6.54
C GLU A 82 5.67 6.08 -6.04
N LEU A 83 6.50 5.19 -5.48
CA LEU A 83 6.07 3.91 -4.90
C LEU A 83 6.51 3.81 -3.44
N ILE A 84 5.62 3.32 -2.59
CA ILE A 84 5.87 3.00 -1.18
C ILE A 84 5.32 1.62 -0.87
N GLY A 85 6.11 0.76 -0.24
CA GLY A 85 5.66 -0.48 0.37
C GLY A 85 5.30 -0.27 1.84
N ILE A 86 4.24 -0.92 2.33
CA ILE A 86 3.82 -0.83 3.74
C ILE A 86 3.49 -2.22 4.25
N SER A 87 4.10 -2.62 5.36
CA SER A 87 3.72 -3.81 6.11
C SER A 87 3.83 -3.58 7.62
N VAL A 88 3.41 -4.55 8.40
CA VAL A 88 3.51 -4.50 9.88
C VAL A 88 4.90 -4.89 10.40
N ASP A 89 5.85 -5.16 9.52
CA ASP A 89 7.22 -5.45 9.91
C ASP A 89 7.92 -4.21 10.46
N GLY A 90 8.89 -4.41 11.34
CA GLY A 90 9.67 -3.33 11.93
C GLY A 90 10.73 -2.77 10.97
N ALA A 91 11.18 -1.54 11.22
CA ALA A 91 12.13 -0.83 10.36
C ALA A 91 13.47 -1.57 10.16
N TRP A 92 13.94 -2.32 11.15
CA TRP A 92 15.13 -3.16 11.01
C TRP A 92 14.92 -4.35 10.07
N CYS A 93 13.73 -4.97 10.11
CA CYS A 93 13.35 -6.03 9.17
C CYS A 93 13.30 -5.48 7.74
N HIS A 94 12.61 -4.35 7.53
CA HIS A 94 12.57 -3.64 6.25
C HIS A 94 13.96 -3.30 5.71
N ALA A 95 14.85 -2.79 6.56
CA ALA A 95 16.21 -2.44 6.13
C ALA A 95 17.00 -3.68 5.65
N ALA A 96 16.85 -4.81 6.32
CA ALA A 96 17.50 -6.05 5.93
C ALA A 96 16.89 -6.61 4.63
N PHE A 97 15.56 -6.64 4.54
CA PHE A 97 14.82 -7.13 3.38
C PHE A 97 15.08 -6.26 2.13
N ALA A 98 15.01 -4.93 2.26
CA ALA A 98 15.27 -4.02 1.16
C ALA A 98 16.70 -4.16 0.63
N ARG A 99 17.69 -4.34 1.51
CA ARG A 99 19.08 -4.57 1.13
C ARG A 99 19.27 -5.89 0.40
N ASP A 100 18.69 -6.97 0.90
CA ASP A 100 18.75 -8.31 0.29
C ASP A 100 18.15 -8.30 -1.13
N ARG A 101 17.00 -7.67 -1.29
CA ARG A 101 16.27 -7.56 -2.55
C ARG A 101 16.71 -6.40 -3.43
N LYS A 102 17.66 -5.58 -2.96
CA LYS A 102 18.17 -4.37 -3.66
C LYS A 102 17.03 -3.44 -4.09
N LEU A 103 16.07 -3.21 -3.18
CA LEU A 103 14.93 -2.33 -3.44
C LEU A 103 15.37 -0.86 -3.43
N HIS A 104 14.87 -0.09 -4.39
CA HIS A 104 15.15 1.34 -4.58
C HIS A 104 13.95 2.23 -4.26
N PHE A 105 12.98 1.73 -3.51
CA PHE A 105 11.84 2.47 -2.99
C PHE A 105 11.68 2.21 -1.49
N PRO A 106 11.09 3.14 -0.73
CA PRO A 106 10.96 3.00 0.71
C PRO A 106 9.95 1.93 1.11
N LEU A 107 10.28 1.19 2.17
CA LEU A 107 9.36 0.34 2.90
C LEU A 107 9.04 1.01 4.23
N LEU A 108 7.76 1.15 4.58
CA LEU A 108 7.32 1.83 5.78
C LEU A 108 6.75 0.84 6.81
N ALA A 109 7.20 1.02 8.05
CA ALA A 109 6.87 0.14 9.16
C ALA A 109 5.57 0.56 9.87
N ASP A 110 4.45 -0.07 9.51
CA ASP A 110 3.18 0.04 10.24
C ASP A 110 3.18 -0.91 11.46
N PHE A 111 4.26 -0.78 12.26
CA PHE A 111 4.67 -1.70 13.31
C PHE A 111 4.01 -1.41 14.64
N GLU A 112 3.98 -0.13 15.06
CA GLU A 112 3.44 0.27 16.37
C GLU A 112 2.76 1.65 16.30
N PRO A 113 1.47 1.77 16.59
CA PRO A 113 0.52 0.69 16.88
C PRO A 113 0.35 -0.23 15.67
N LYS A 114 0.46 -1.54 15.90
CA LYS A 114 0.53 -2.54 14.84
C LYS A 114 -0.67 -2.46 13.88
N GLY A 115 -0.39 -2.19 12.60
CA GLY A 115 -1.38 -2.16 11.54
C GLY A 115 -2.37 -1.00 11.65
N ASP A 116 -2.00 0.10 12.32
CA ASP A 116 -2.88 1.27 12.47
C ASP A 116 -3.20 1.90 11.11
N VAL A 117 -2.20 2.08 10.26
CA VAL A 117 -2.40 2.63 8.91
C VAL A 117 -3.21 1.66 8.05
N ALA A 118 -2.87 0.37 8.05
CA ALA A 118 -3.63 -0.64 7.33
C ALA A 118 -5.10 -0.69 7.77
N ARG A 119 -5.40 -0.51 9.06
CA ARG A 119 -6.78 -0.41 9.58
C ARG A 119 -7.51 0.82 9.04
N ARG A 120 -6.86 1.97 9.01
CA ARG A 120 -7.44 3.22 8.48
C ARG A 120 -7.70 3.15 6.98
N TYR A 121 -6.90 2.37 6.25
CA TYR A 121 -7.10 2.10 4.83
C TYR A 121 -8.07 0.94 4.55
N GLY A 122 -8.57 0.26 5.59
CA GLY A 122 -9.51 -0.86 5.48
C GLY A 122 -8.90 -2.16 4.99
N VAL A 123 -7.57 -2.31 5.14
CA VAL A 123 -6.80 -3.43 4.58
C VAL A 123 -5.99 -4.21 5.63
N TYR A 124 -6.41 -4.17 6.88
CA TYR A 124 -5.80 -4.97 7.95
C TYR A 124 -6.57 -6.28 8.17
N ARG A 125 -5.84 -7.37 8.31
CA ARG A 125 -6.36 -8.72 8.59
C ARG A 125 -6.24 -9.02 10.08
N ASP A 126 -7.28 -8.75 10.85
CA ASP A 126 -7.28 -9.00 12.30
C ASP A 126 -6.97 -10.45 12.66
N LYS A 127 -7.46 -11.39 11.83
CA LYS A 127 -7.24 -12.83 12.03
C LYS A 127 -5.77 -13.23 11.94
N ASP A 128 -5.03 -12.62 11.01
CA ASP A 128 -3.65 -13.01 10.70
C ASP A 128 -2.63 -12.03 11.29
N GLY A 129 -3.09 -10.86 11.75
CA GLY A 129 -2.24 -9.82 12.33
C GLY A 129 -1.30 -9.16 11.32
N VAL A 130 -1.68 -9.12 10.05
CA VAL A 130 -0.91 -8.55 8.95
C VAL A 130 -1.80 -7.72 8.02
N SER A 131 -1.20 -7.00 7.08
CA SER A 131 -1.96 -6.31 6.04
C SER A 131 -2.50 -7.30 5.00
N GLU A 132 -3.60 -6.92 4.34
CA GLU A 132 -3.97 -7.50 3.04
C GLU A 132 -2.87 -7.23 2.02
N ARG A 133 -2.91 -7.94 0.90
CA ARG A 133 -2.16 -7.59 -0.30
C ARG A 133 -3.00 -6.59 -1.10
N ALA A 134 -2.82 -5.32 -0.80
CA ALA A 134 -3.68 -4.25 -1.31
C ALA A 134 -2.88 -3.13 -1.97
N LEU A 135 -3.37 -2.65 -3.09
CA LEU A 135 -2.75 -1.61 -3.89
C LEU A 135 -3.66 -0.39 -3.94
N PHE A 136 -3.08 0.79 -3.85
CA PHE A 136 -3.75 2.06 -4.05
C PHE A 136 -2.94 2.92 -5.00
N VAL A 137 -3.60 3.51 -5.99
CA VAL A 137 -3.09 4.65 -6.73
C VAL A 137 -3.77 5.89 -6.18
N ILE A 138 -2.98 6.82 -5.66
CA ILE A 138 -3.43 8.06 -5.05
C ILE A 138 -3.07 9.20 -6.00
N ASP A 139 -4.03 10.10 -6.25
CA ASP A 139 -3.80 11.26 -7.09
C ASP A 139 -2.97 12.35 -6.38
N ALA A 140 -2.52 13.36 -7.14
CA ALA A 140 -1.72 14.48 -6.63
C ALA A 140 -2.45 15.28 -5.52
N GLY A 141 -3.77 15.26 -5.49
CA GLY A 141 -4.60 15.87 -4.45
C GLY A 141 -4.75 15.03 -3.19
N GLY A 142 -4.26 13.78 -3.20
CA GLY A 142 -4.34 12.86 -2.06
C GLY A 142 -5.67 12.14 -1.95
N LYS A 143 -6.31 11.83 -3.05
CA LYS A 143 -7.51 10.99 -3.11
C LYS A 143 -7.18 9.64 -3.75
N VAL A 144 -7.85 8.60 -3.29
CA VAL A 144 -7.79 7.29 -3.95
C VAL A 144 -8.33 7.44 -5.36
N PHE A 145 -7.49 7.21 -6.34
CA PHE A 145 -7.90 7.13 -7.75
C PHE A 145 -8.36 5.71 -8.09
N TRP A 146 -7.58 4.73 -7.67
CA TRP A 146 -7.83 3.31 -7.90
C TRP A 146 -7.33 2.48 -6.72
N SER A 147 -8.01 1.38 -6.42
CA SER A 147 -7.56 0.40 -5.42
C SER A 147 -7.90 -1.02 -5.83
N TYR A 148 -7.07 -1.96 -5.38
CA TYR A 148 -7.26 -3.38 -5.62
C TYR A 148 -6.78 -4.20 -4.44
N VAL A 149 -7.54 -5.19 -4.02
CA VAL A 149 -7.15 -6.17 -2.99
C VAL A 149 -7.00 -7.52 -3.65
N SER A 150 -5.78 -8.03 -3.70
CA SER A 150 -5.45 -9.35 -4.24
C SER A 150 -5.71 -10.45 -3.22
N PRO A 151 -6.06 -11.68 -3.65
CA PRO A 151 -5.94 -12.83 -2.77
C PRO A 151 -4.54 -12.90 -2.15
N ILE A 152 -4.45 -13.22 -0.85
CA ILE A 152 -3.21 -13.07 -0.08
C ILE A 152 -2.03 -13.86 -0.66
N GLY A 153 -2.28 -14.98 -1.27
CA GLY A 153 -1.28 -15.86 -1.92
C GLY A 153 -1.00 -15.54 -3.39
N VAL A 154 -1.57 -14.47 -3.96
CA VAL A 154 -1.45 -14.13 -5.38
C VAL A 154 -0.73 -12.81 -5.56
N ASN A 155 0.38 -12.82 -6.30
CA ASN A 155 1.05 -11.58 -6.72
C ASN A 155 0.14 -10.85 -7.73
N PRO A 156 -0.30 -9.62 -7.45
CA PRO A 156 -1.23 -8.89 -8.31
C PRO A 156 -0.61 -8.37 -9.61
N GLY A 157 0.71 -8.48 -9.76
CA GLY A 157 1.41 -7.88 -10.89
C GLY A 157 1.41 -6.34 -10.84
N ALA A 158 1.86 -5.71 -11.94
CA ALA A 158 1.93 -4.26 -12.08
C ALA A 158 0.90 -3.67 -13.06
N ASP A 159 0.25 -4.50 -13.89
CA ASP A 159 -0.61 -4.04 -14.99
C ASP A 159 -1.76 -3.15 -14.52
N GLY A 160 -2.41 -3.49 -13.39
CA GLY A 160 -3.48 -2.68 -12.83
C GLY A 160 -3.01 -1.31 -12.35
N ILE A 161 -1.81 -1.24 -11.78
CA ILE A 161 -1.19 0.02 -11.35
C ILE A 161 -0.88 0.90 -12.58
N LEU A 162 -0.22 0.32 -13.59
CA LEU A 162 0.14 1.04 -14.81
C LEU A 162 -1.09 1.58 -15.53
N SER A 163 -2.12 0.75 -15.72
CA SER A 163 -3.38 1.19 -16.34
C SER A 163 -4.04 2.33 -15.56
N ALA A 164 -4.04 2.27 -14.23
CA ALA A 164 -4.59 3.33 -13.41
C ALA A 164 -3.78 4.64 -13.49
N LEU A 165 -2.46 4.56 -13.53
CA LEU A 165 -1.59 5.73 -13.69
C LEU A 165 -1.72 6.38 -15.06
N GLU A 166 -1.80 5.59 -16.14
CA GLU A 166 -2.05 6.08 -17.50
C GLU A 166 -3.41 6.79 -17.61
N GLU A 167 -4.46 6.22 -17.01
CA GLU A 167 -5.78 6.84 -16.96
C GLU A 167 -5.76 8.17 -16.18
N LEU A 168 -5.08 8.19 -15.03
CA LEU A 168 -4.92 9.40 -14.22
C LEU A 168 -4.18 10.50 -14.99
N GLN A 169 -3.08 10.16 -15.67
CA GLN A 169 -2.33 11.08 -16.50
C GLN A 169 -3.18 11.66 -17.65
N SER A 170 -3.98 10.81 -18.32
CA SER A 170 -4.89 11.21 -19.40
C SER A 170 -5.97 12.16 -18.91
N LYS A 171 -6.53 11.94 -17.71
CA LYS A 171 -7.52 12.83 -17.10
C LYS A 171 -6.92 14.20 -16.77
N ASN A 172 -5.71 14.23 -16.20
CA ASN A 172 -5.02 15.47 -15.86
C ASN A 172 -4.70 16.30 -17.11
N ALA A 173 -4.28 15.66 -18.20
CA ALA A 173 -4.03 16.34 -19.48
C ALA A 173 -5.29 16.97 -20.06
N LYS A 174 -6.46 16.30 -19.98
CA LYS A 174 -7.75 16.84 -20.44
C LYS A 174 -8.20 18.05 -19.61
N VAL A 175 -8.03 18.00 -18.29
CA VAL A 175 -8.37 19.12 -17.40
C VAL A 175 -7.50 20.33 -17.72
N ALA A 176 -6.20 20.16 -17.90
CA ALA A 176 -5.27 21.24 -18.27
C ALA A 176 -5.59 21.84 -19.65
N ALA A 177 -6.08 21.06 -20.61
CA ALA A 177 -6.47 21.52 -21.94
C ALA A 177 -7.84 22.24 -21.97
N GLY A 178 -8.75 21.90 -21.05
CA GLY A 178 -10.11 22.47 -20.97
C GLY A 178 -10.19 23.81 -20.19
N THR A 179 -9.08 24.26 -19.60
CA THR A 179 -9.04 25.51 -18.80
C THR A 179 -8.50 26.73 -19.60
N LYS A 180 -8.47 26.63 -20.94
CA LYS A 180 -8.11 27.76 -21.84
C LYS A 180 -9.34 28.40 -22.44
#